data_9bfa40631c7aa8e89b710dadcf435236
#
_entry.id   9bfa40631c7aa8e89b710dadcf435236
#
_cell.length_a   1.000
_cell.length_b   1.000
_cell.length_c   1.000
_cell.angle_alpha   90.00
_cell.angle_beta   90.00
_cell.angle_gamma   90.00
#
_symmetry.space_group_name_H-M   'P 1'
#
loop_
_entity.id
_entity.type
_entity.pdbx_description
1 polymer ?
#
loop_
_entity_poly.entity_id
_entity_poly.type
_entity_poly.pdbx_seq_one_letter_code
_entity_poly.pdbx_strand_id
1 'polypeptide(L)'
;MTDYAGKKGQSYSASAGVNLHRFSSLTSFGWRKRDSYLVKDEQGKQKEIINPDGSVTKSKTDPVAFNIYGYSIMDVSQKLSYNFSDRFTGSARISYYTNKRDKYDNARYYQRYRDLILSGKLKWQFADNQNLDLSYIRDNYIKDNVYVDDDERVYGNVNSTIRLYYTGMFGKHTLSGGVDLLREDMKHHFMKDTATVHMNQYSFCLQDDWQLTDKMNVVVGVRGDKGGSYRLHFTPKVSVLYRPLKTITLRAGYSQGYRIPNLKELYQEFNMGGMGIMMYGNKDLKPEEGTQISASVEYDYKGLNLSVSTYHNRYKNKISYEYISPGKSWNMKYVNALNVKTTGVEVTANYKLPFGLRFSGGYSYVYDYDERDGYNMSWVRPHSARLSSVYKHRFGKTTESVAFNTSWVSSITRYAYSSSDKTYTKTKYDPRTLCSLNLRSELPRGIAIGLMVDNIFNYRDKAVDSAVQLPENGRTFVATVSVNIADMFKL
;
A
#
# COMPACT_ATOMS: atom_id res chain seq x y z
N MET A 1 -13.59 0.14 33.89
CA MET A 1 -13.13 -1.13 33.31
C MET A 1 -13.69 -1.22 31.91
N THR A 2 -12.89 -0.93 30.89
CA THR A 2 -13.31 -1.10 29.50
C THR A 2 -13.26 -2.57 29.18
N ASP A 3 -14.43 -3.15 28.90
CA ASP A 3 -14.61 -4.54 28.55
C ASP A 3 -13.97 -4.80 27.17
N TYR A 4 -12.72 -5.26 27.16
CA TYR A 4 -11.98 -5.69 25.98
C TYR A 4 -12.22 -7.18 25.66
N ALA A 5 -13.33 -7.73 26.15
CA ALA A 5 -13.76 -9.04 25.82
C ALA A 5 -14.14 -9.07 24.32
N GLY A 6 -13.34 -9.73 23.49
CA GLY A 6 -13.76 -10.04 22.13
C GLY A 6 -12.77 -9.85 20.98
N LYS A 7 -11.53 -9.49 21.22
CA LYS A 7 -10.50 -9.41 20.14
C LYS A 7 -9.96 -10.79 19.76
N LYS A 8 -10.81 -11.79 19.62
CA LYS A 8 -10.37 -13.13 19.23
C LYS A 8 -10.13 -13.13 17.73
N GLY A 9 -8.91 -13.48 17.33
CA GLY A 9 -8.53 -13.65 15.95
C GLY A 9 -7.88 -15.02 15.75
N GLN A 10 -8.10 -15.59 14.57
CA GLN A 10 -7.54 -16.87 14.16
C GLN A 10 -7.02 -16.74 12.73
N SER A 11 -5.91 -17.40 12.43
CA SER A 11 -5.35 -17.45 11.08
C SER A 11 -4.79 -18.85 10.81
N TYR A 12 -5.22 -19.44 9.71
CA TYR A 12 -4.74 -20.72 9.22
C TYR A 12 -4.25 -20.55 7.79
N SER A 13 -3.15 -21.18 7.46
CA SER A 13 -2.64 -21.23 6.10
C SER A 13 -2.02 -22.58 5.80
N ALA A 14 -2.19 -23.01 4.56
CA ALA A 14 -1.58 -24.23 4.05
C ALA A 14 -1.07 -23.97 2.63
N SER A 15 0.04 -24.58 2.28
CA SER A 15 0.53 -24.61 0.91
C SER A 15 1.11 -25.97 0.58
N ALA A 16 0.86 -26.42 -0.65
CA ALA A 16 1.41 -27.64 -1.20
C ALA A 16 2.03 -27.37 -2.57
N GLY A 17 3.26 -27.78 -2.77
CA GLY A 17 4.00 -27.62 -4.01
C GLY A 17 4.51 -28.95 -4.53
N VAL A 18 4.46 -29.13 -5.84
CA VAL A 18 5.01 -30.28 -6.55
C VAL A 18 5.89 -29.77 -7.69
N ASN A 19 7.12 -30.31 -7.77
CA ASN A 19 8.04 -30.08 -8.87
C ASN A 19 8.36 -31.40 -9.54
N LEU A 20 7.94 -31.55 -10.79
CA LEU A 20 8.14 -32.73 -11.63
C LEU A 20 8.88 -32.31 -12.89
N HIS A 21 10.19 -32.48 -12.92
CA HIS A 21 11.07 -32.18 -14.08
C HIS A 21 10.73 -30.84 -14.79
N ARG A 22 9.75 -30.82 -15.70
CA ARG A 22 9.31 -29.64 -16.46
C ARG A 22 8.06 -28.95 -15.93
N PHE A 23 7.38 -29.57 -14.98
CA PHE A 23 6.11 -29.08 -14.44
C PHE A 23 6.25 -28.73 -12.96
N SER A 24 5.71 -27.58 -12.59
CA SER A 24 5.55 -27.21 -11.17
C SER A 24 4.15 -26.74 -10.88
N SER A 25 3.65 -27.10 -9.74
CA SER A 25 2.33 -26.75 -9.21
C SER A 25 2.47 -26.26 -7.78
N LEU A 26 1.81 -25.15 -7.46
CA LEU A 26 1.74 -24.61 -6.10
C LEU A 26 0.31 -24.23 -5.81
N THR A 27 -0.28 -24.90 -4.81
CA THR A 27 -1.58 -24.57 -4.23
C THR A 27 -1.37 -23.87 -2.90
N SER A 28 -2.09 -22.79 -2.65
CA SER A 28 -2.07 -22.08 -1.38
C SER A 28 -3.49 -21.79 -0.92
N PHE A 29 -3.71 -21.94 0.38
CA PHE A 29 -4.95 -21.65 1.07
C PHE A 29 -4.67 -20.79 2.29
N GLY A 30 -5.48 -19.77 2.52
CA GLY A 30 -5.45 -18.94 3.70
C GLY A 30 -6.86 -18.70 4.23
N TRP A 31 -7.03 -18.74 5.55
CA TRP A 31 -8.24 -18.30 6.22
C TRP A 31 -7.88 -17.53 7.48
N ARG A 32 -8.49 -16.35 7.61
CA ARG A 32 -8.25 -15.43 8.75
C ARG A 32 -9.59 -14.89 9.22
N LYS A 33 -9.80 -14.91 10.52
CA LYS A 33 -11.00 -14.35 11.15
C LYS A 33 -10.59 -13.48 12.33
N ARG A 34 -11.30 -12.37 12.52
CA ARG A 34 -11.26 -11.55 13.72
C ARG A 34 -12.64 -11.00 13.98
N ASP A 35 -13.07 -11.04 15.24
CA ASP A 35 -14.35 -10.48 15.66
C ASP A 35 -14.31 -8.94 15.60
N SER A 36 -15.47 -8.33 15.39
CA SER A 36 -15.66 -6.88 15.47
C SER A 36 -15.65 -6.43 16.95
N TYR A 37 -15.22 -5.19 17.20
CA TYR A 37 -15.20 -4.62 18.54
C TYR A 37 -15.28 -3.09 18.49
N LEU A 38 -15.57 -2.48 19.66
CA LEU A 38 -15.59 -1.04 19.84
C LEU A 38 -14.30 -0.57 20.50
N VAL A 39 -13.74 0.53 20.00
CA VAL A 39 -12.73 1.33 20.70
C VAL A 39 -13.37 2.61 21.15
N LYS A 40 -13.32 2.87 22.44
CA LYS A 40 -13.86 4.10 23.04
C LYS A 40 -12.74 5.12 23.22
N ASP A 41 -13.03 6.34 22.84
CA ASP A 41 -12.26 7.51 23.18
C ASP A 41 -12.60 7.90 24.65
N GLU A 42 -11.59 8.00 25.52
CA GLU A 42 -11.83 8.26 26.93
C GLU A 42 -12.01 9.75 27.25
N GLN A 43 -11.48 10.64 26.43
CA GLN A 43 -11.38 12.06 26.77
C GLN A 43 -12.05 13.02 25.79
N GLY A 44 -12.44 12.54 24.60
CA GLY A 44 -12.82 13.39 23.50
C GLY A 44 -11.64 14.22 22.97
N LYS A 45 -11.86 14.92 21.88
CA LYS A 45 -10.83 15.64 21.16
C LYS A 45 -10.83 17.12 21.49
N GLN A 46 -9.70 17.68 21.91
CA GLN A 46 -9.53 19.11 22.03
C GLN A 46 -9.27 19.74 20.67
N LYS A 47 -9.99 20.81 20.37
CA LYS A 47 -9.91 21.58 19.13
C LYS A 47 -9.82 23.07 19.45
N GLU A 48 -9.08 23.79 18.63
CA GLU A 48 -9.07 25.24 18.59
C GLU A 48 -9.74 25.68 17.29
N ILE A 49 -10.79 26.49 17.38
CA ILE A 49 -11.50 27.06 16.23
C ILE A 49 -10.96 28.48 16.05
N ILE A 50 -10.34 28.72 14.90
CA ILE A 50 -9.81 30.02 14.51
C ILE A 50 -10.88 30.70 13.66
N ASN A 51 -11.45 31.79 14.20
CA ASN A 51 -12.50 32.56 13.55
C ASN A 51 -11.92 33.50 12.47
N PRO A 52 -12.77 34.03 11.56
CA PRO A 52 -12.32 34.95 10.51
C PRO A 52 -11.70 36.26 11.04
N ASP A 53 -12.05 36.66 12.24
CA ASP A 53 -11.49 37.83 12.95
C ASP A 53 -10.16 37.55 13.65
N GLY A 54 -9.64 36.31 13.54
CA GLY A 54 -8.42 35.87 14.20
C GLY A 54 -8.62 35.43 15.66
N SER A 55 -9.81 35.54 16.23
CA SER A 55 -10.11 35.04 17.59
C SER A 55 -10.07 33.50 17.63
N VAL A 56 -9.70 32.93 18.78
CA VAL A 56 -9.58 31.48 18.97
C VAL A 56 -10.55 31.00 20.02
N THR A 57 -11.47 30.11 19.62
CA THR A 57 -12.42 29.45 20.52
C THR A 57 -11.93 28.02 20.80
N LYS A 58 -11.80 27.66 22.08
CA LYS A 58 -11.47 26.28 22.48
C LYS A 58 -12.76 25.46 22.56
N SER A 59 -12.73 24.28 21.95
CA SER A 59 -13.82 23.32 21.96
C SER A 59 -13.30 21.92 22.29
N LYS A 60 -14.15 21.12 22.90
CA LYS A 60 -13.86 19.70 23.16
C LYS A 60 -15.03 18.88 22.64
N THR A 61 -14.73 17.80 21.88
CA THR A 61 -15.77 16.87 21.45
C THR A 61 -16.10 15.90 22.59
N ASP A 62 -17.31 15.39 22.60
CA ASP A 62 -17.65 14.27 23.47
C ASP A 62 -16.85 13.02 23.09
N PRO A 63 -16.61 12.11 24.07
CA PRO A 63 -16.04 10.80 23.79
C PRO A 63 -16.87 10.03 22.77
N VAL A 64 -16.21 9.42 21.79
CA VAL A 64 -16.86 8.69 20.70
C VAL A 64 -16.44 7.22 20.72
N ALA A 65 -17.37 6.34 20.40
CA ALA A 65 -17.07 4.93 20.21
C ALA A 65 -16.84 4.65 18.70
N PHE A 66 -15.72 4.05 18.38
CA PHE A 66 -15.36 3.66 17.03
C PHE A 66 -15.60 2.18 16.83
N ASN A 67 -16.33 1.85 15.78
CA ASN A 67 -16.57 0.47 15.38
C ASN A 67 -15.40 -0.05 14.55
N ILE A 68 -14.67 -1.00 15.08
CA ILE A 68 -13.65 -1.74 14.34
C ILE A 68 -14.30 -2.98 13.76
N TYR A 69 -14.42 -3.03 12.44
CA TYR A 69 -15.05 -4.13 11.74
C TYR A 69 -14.36 -5.46 12.01
N GLY A 70 -15.14 -6.48 12.29
CA GLY A 70 -14.74 -7.86 12.20
C GLY A 70 -14.48 -8.25 10.74
N TYR A 71 -13.80 -9.35 10.53
CA TYR A 71 -13.60 -9.90 9.19
C TYR A 71 -13.47 -11.42 9.21
N SER A 72 -13.90 -12.03 8.12
CA SER A 72 -13.59 -13.41 7.76
C SER A 72 -13.08 -13.42 6.33
N ILE A 73 -11.80 -13.67 6.17
CA ILE A 73 -11.08 -13.66 4.89
C ILE A 73 -10.75 -15.10 4.52
N MET A 74 -11.02 -15.48 3.29
CA MET A 74 -10.55 -16.71 2.69
C MET A 74 -9.84 -16.38 1.39
N ASP A 75 -8.66 -16.92 1.19
CA ASP A 75 -7.89 -16.84 -0.05
C ASP A 75 -7.43 -18.23 -0.50
N VAL A 76 -7.61 -18.51 -1.80
CA VAL A 76 -7.16 -19.73 -2.45
C VAL A 76 -6.43 -19.35 -3.72
N SER A 77 -5.29 -19.95 -3.98
CA SER A 77 -4.61 -19.77 -5.26
C SER A 77 -3.95 -21.04 -5.74
N GLN A 78 -4.01 -21.23 -7.06
CA GLN A 78 -3.33 -22.29 -7.78
C GLN A 78 -2.40 -21.65 -8.82
N LYS A 79 -1.12 -22.00 -8.78
CA LYS A 79 -0.14 -21.63 -9.80
C LYS A 79 0.39 -22.89 -10.46
N LEU A 80 0.36 -22.92 -11.77
CA LEU A 80 0.96 -23.94 -12.61
C LEU A 80 2.08 -23.30 -13.42
N SER A 81 3.19 -24.01 -13.61
CA SER A 81 4.27 -23.58 -14.49
C SER A 81 4.78 -24.78 -15.27
N TYR A 82 5.11 -24.57 -16.53
CA TYR A 82 5.62 -25.61 -17.41
C TYR A 82 6.80 -25.07 -18.23
N ASN A 83 7.89 -25.81 -18.24
CA ASN A 83 9.06 -25.54 -19.08
C ASN A 83 8.91 -26.34 -20.37
N PHE A 84 8.41 -25.69 -21.45
CA PHE A 84 8.28 -26.31 -22.76
C PHE A 84 9.66 -26.68 -23.33
N SER A 85 10.65 -25.81 -23.07
CA SER A 85 12.07 -26.03 -23.32
C SER A 85 12.90 -25.27 -22.28
N ASP A 86 14.23 -25.37 -22.33
CA ASP A 86 15.14 -24.58 -21.48
C ASP A 86 15.02 -23.07 -21.72
N ARG A 87 14.50 -22.68 -22.90
CA ARG A 87 14.34 -21.28 -23.34
C ARG A 87 12.89 -20.80 -23.40
N PHE A 88 11.92 -21.68 -23.20
CA PHE A 88 10.52 -21.31 -23.28
C PHE A 88 9.73 -21.86 -22.10
N THR A 89 9.16 -20.95 -21.29
CA THR A 89 8.41 -21.29 -20.10
C THR A 89 7.05 -20.60 -20.11
N GLY A 90 6.04 -21.32 -19.62
CA GLY A 90 4.69 -20.79 -19.42
C GLY A 90 4.24 -20.97 -17.98
N SER A 91 3.45 -20.02 -17.47
CA SER A 91 2.80 -20.16 -16.18
C SER A 91 1.38 -19.59 -16.24
N ALA A 92 0.49 -20.21 -15.46
CA ALA A 92 -0.86 -19.74 -15.24
C ALA A 92 -1.15 -19.72 -13.75
N ARG A 93 -1.94 -18.73 -13.30
CA ARG A 93 -2.41 -18.65 -11.93
C ARG A 93 -3.87 -18.25 -11.90
N ILE A 94 -4.63 -18.94 -11.05
CA ILE A 94 -5.96 -18.54 -10.59
C ILE A 94 -5.88 -18.22 -9.11
N SER A 95 -6.51 -17.13 -8.69
CA SER A 95 -6.55 -16.69 -7.30
C SER A 95 -7.95 -16.21 -6.98
N TYR A 96 -8.54 -16.74 -5.92
CA TYR A 96 -9.84 -16.31 -5.43
C TYR A 96 -9.71 -15.82 -4.00
N TYR A 97 -10.26 -14.64 -3.75
CA TYR A 97 -10.28 -13.99 -2.45
C TYR A 97 -11.73 -13.64 -2.09
N THR A 98 -12.10 -13.86 -0.84
CA THR A 98 -13.35 -13.34 -0.30
C THR A 98 -13.14 -12.83 1.11
N ASN A 99 -13.85 -11.74 1.45
CA ASN A 99 -13.80 -11.10 2.76
C ASN A 99 -15.21 -10.68 3.17
N LYS A 100 -15.68 -11.22 4.27
CA LYS A 100 -16.88 -10.76 4.97
C LYS A 100 -16.47 -9.79 6.07
N ARG A 101 -17.04 -8.59 6.08
CA ARG A 101 -16.80 -7.57 7.11
C ARG A 101 -18.09 -7.20 7.81
N ASP A 102 -18.14 -7.39 9.11
CA ASP A 102 -19.29 -7.14 9.97
C ASP A 102 -19.01 -6.02 10.97
N LYS A 103 -20.06 -5.25 11.29
CA LYS A 103 -20.01 -4.25 12.36
C LYS A 103 -20.23 -4.93 13.71
N TYR A 104 -19.67 -4.31 14.76
CA TYR A 104 -19.99 -4.68 16.12
C TYR A 104 -21.49 -4.51 16.37
N ASP A 105 -22.10 -5.51 17.02
CA ASP A 105 -23.50 -5.52 17.41
C ASP A 105 -24.52 -5.29 16.26
N ASN A 106 -24.19 -5.69 15.04
CA ASN A 106 -25.09 -5.66 13.90
C ASN A 106 -25.05 -6.98 13.10
N ALA A 107 -25.84 -7.94 13.52
CA ALA A 107 -25.93 -9.24 12.84
C ALA A 107 -26.72 -9.20 11.51
N ARG A 108 -27.47 -8.13 11.25
CA ARG A 108 -28.37 -8.01 10.08
C ARG A 108 -27.70 -7.46 8.84
N TYR A 109 -26.44 -7.00 8.95
CA TYR A 109 -25.72 -6.36 7.85
C TYR A 109 -24.25 -6.72 7.86
N TYR A 110 -23.72 -7.07 6.70
CA TYR A 110 -22.29 -7.16 6.48
C TYR A 110 -21.91 -6.77 5.05
N GLN A 111 -20.64 -6.42 4.84
CA GLN A 111 -20.06 -6.19 3.53
C GLN A 111 -19.35 -7.45 3.07
N ARG A 112 -19.59 -7.87 1.83
CA ARG A 112 -18.91 -8.98 1.19
C ARG A 112 -18.06 -8.48 0.02
N TYR A 113 -16.81 -8.83 0.04
CA TYR A 113 -15.85 -8.55 -1.00
C TYR A 113 -15.44 -9.86 -1.64
N ARG A 114 -15.35 -9.88 -2.97
CA ARG A 114 -14.89 -11.02 -3.76
C ARG A 114 -13.97 -10.53 -4.84
N ASP A 115 -12.91 -11.29 -5.09
CA ASP A 115 -11.94 -10.99 -6.10
C ASP A 115 -11.46 -12.27 -6.78
N LEU A 116 -11.54 -12.32 -8.11
CA LEU A 116 -11.07 -13.41 -8.94
C LEU A 116 -10.01 -12.89 -9.89
N ILE A 117 -8.77 -13.35 -9.67
CA ILE A 117 -7.64 -12.99 -10.53
C ILE A 117 -7.23 -14.20 -11.36
N LEU A 118 -7.24 -14.01 -12.67
CA LEU A 118 -6.67 -14.94 -13.64
C LEU A 118 -5.43 -14.32 -14.25
N SER A 119 -4.32 -15.03 -14.27
CA SER A 119 -3.12 -14.55 -14.94
C SER A 119 -2.38 -15.65 -15.67
N GLY A 120 -1.78 -15.27 -16.80
CA GLY A 120 -0.91 -16.12 -17.61
C GLY A 120 0.36 -15.36 -17.97
N LYS A 121 1.48 -16.08 -18.03
CA LYS A 121 2.75 -15.52 -18.47
C LYS A 121 3.50 -16.53 -19.34
N LEU A 122 4.00 -16.06 -20.46
CA LEU A 122 4.93 -16.77 -21.34
C LEU A 122 6.25 -16.00 -21.33
N LYS A 123 7.35 -16.73 -21.18
CA LYS A 123 8.70 -16.20 -21.27
C LYS A 123 9.44 -16.96 -22.34
N TRP A 124 10.02 -16.25 -23.29
CA TRP A 124 10.78 -16.82 -24.36
C TRP A 124 12.15 -16.17 -24.48
N GLN A 125 13.18 -16.94 -24.17
CA GLN A 125 14.57 -16.58 -24.46
C GLN A 125 14.91 -17.04 -25.88
N PHE A 126 14.68 -16.18 -26.87
CA PHE A 126 14.88 -16.55 -28.28
C PHE A 126 16.35 -16.43 -28.74
N ALA A 127 17.17 -15.73 -27.94
CA ALA A 127 18.64 -15.71 -28.07
C ALA A 127 19.26 -15.68 -26.67
N ASP A 128 20.57 -15.94 -26.57
CA ASP A 128 21.25 -16.09 -25.25
C ASP A 128 21.07 -14.87 -24.33
N ASN A 129 21.01 -13.69 -24.91
CA ASN A 129 20.89 -12.43 -24.16
C ASN A 129 19.59 -11.67 -24.48
N GLN A 130 18.57 -12.33 -25.04
CA GLN A 130 17.35 -11.68 -25.47
C GLN A 130 16.12 -12.44 -25.02
N ASN A 131 15.20 -11.74 -24.37
CA ASN A 131 13.98 -12.29 -23.81
C ASN A 131 12.76 -11.53 -24.30
N LEU A 132 11.68 -12.27 -24.51
CA LEU A 132 10.35 -11.75 -24.75
C LEU A 132 9.39 -12.30 -23.70
N ASP A 133 8.71 -11.42 -23.00
CA ASP A 133 7.73 -11.72 -21.96
C ASP A 133 6.35 -11.27 -22.43
N LEU A 134 5.40 -12.22 -22.55
CA LEU A 134 3.98 -11.93 -22.75
C LEU A 134 3.23 -12.28 -21.49
N SER A 135 2.41 -11.36 -20.96
CA SER A 135 1.55 -11.62 -19.83
C SER A 135 0.13 -11.09 -20.04
N TYR A 136 -0.82 -11.83 -19.48
CA TYR A 136 -2.22 -11.43 -19.37
C TYR A 136 -2.66 -11.53 -17.92
N ILE A 137 -3.38 -10.52 -17.46
CA ILE A 137 -3.99 -10.49 -16.12
C ILE A 137 -5.43 -10.00 -16.29
N ARG A 138 -6.38 -10.74 -15.69
CA ARG A 138 -7.75 -10.30 -15.52
C ARG A 138 -8.09 -10.36 -14.04
N ASP A 139 -8.50 -9.23 -13.51
CA ASP A 139 -8.92 -8.99 -12.14
C ASP A 139 -10.41 -8.63 -12.15
N ASN A 140 -11.22 -9.39 -11.41
CA ASN A 140 -12.66 -9.17 -11.30
C ASN A 140 -13.04 -9.00 -9.83
N TYR A 141 -13.12 -7.75 -9.42
CA TYR A 141 -13.42 -7.34 -8.05
C TYR A 141 -14.91 -6.94 -7.90
N ILE A 142 -15.54 -7.46 -6.86
CA ILE A 142 -16.95 -7.24 -6.54
C ILE A 142 -17.11 -6.91 -5.07
N LYS A 143 -17.94 -5.91 -4.77
CA LYS A 143 -18.40 -5.58 -3.43
C LYS A 143 -19.93 -5.61 -3.36
N ASP A 144 -20.45 -6.35 -2.39
CA ASP A 144 -21.88 -6.40 -2.08
C ASP A 144 -22.12 -5.89 -0.64
N ASN A 145 -23.25 -5.21 -0.43
CA ASN A 145 -23.85 -5.04 0.88
C ASN A 145 -24.88 -6.17 1.05
N VAL A 146 -24.74 -6.93 2.12
CA VAL A 146 -25.61 -8.07 2.39
C VAL A 146 -26.47 -7.76 3.60
N TYR A 147 -27.78 -7.79 3.42
CA TYR A 147 -28.80 -7.63 4.44
C TYR A 147 -29.48 -8.99 4.71
N VAL A 148 -30.36 -9.08 5.70
CA VAL A 148 -31.07 -10.34 6.02
C VAL A 148 -31.90 -10.80 4.84
N ASP A 149 -32.57 -9.88 4.15
CA ASP A 149 -33.57 -10.17 3.13
C ASP A 149 -33.16 -9.81 1.70
N ASP A 150 -31.97 -9.22 1.52
CA ASP A 150 -31.51 -8.75 0.20
C ASP A 150 -29.99 -8.62 0.10
N ASP A 151 -29.47 -8.89 -1.10
CA ASP A 151 -28.06 -8.69 -1.48
C ASP A 151 -27.96 -7.56 -2.51
N GLU A 152 -27.40 -6.42 -2.11
CA GLU A 152 -27.19 -5.28 -2.98
C GLU A 152 -25.76 -5.26 -3.53
N ARG A 153 -25.60 -5.36 -4.86
CA ARG A 153 -24.29 -5.14 -5.49
C ARG A 153 -23.96 -3.67 -5.55
N VAL A 154 -22.95 -3.29 -4.77
CA VAL A 154 -22.52 -1.89 -4.61
C VAL A 154 -21.48 -1.49 -5.64
N TYR A 155 -20.58 -2.42 -6.01
CA TYR A 155 -19.44 -2.13 -6.87
C TYR A 155 -18.97 -3.37 -7.61
N GLY A 156 -18.65 -3.20 -8.87
CA GLY A 156 -17.98 -4.22 -9.69
C GLY A 156 -16.97 -3.55 -10.61
N ASN A 157 -15.75 -4.08 -10.64
CA ASN A 157 -14.68 -3.60 -11.50
C ASN A 157 -13.98 -4.80 -12.14
N VAL A 158 -13.77 -4.75 -13.44
CA VAL A 158 -13.01 -5.74 -14.18
C VAL A 158 -11.86 -5.04 -14.90
N ASN A 159 -10.64 -5.39 -14.53
CA ASN A 159 -9.42 -4.95 -15.20
C ASN A 159 -8.84 -6.09 -16.03
N SER A 160 -8.56 -5.84 -17.29
CA SER A 160 -7.87 -6.79 -18.18
C SER A 160 -6.64 -6.11 -18.75
N THR A 161 -5.46 -6.71 -18.52
CA THR A 161 -4.18 -6.15 -18.96
C THR A 161 -3.42 -7.18 -19.79
N ILE A 162 -2.99 -6.80 -20.99
CA ILE A 162 -2.02 -7.52 -21.81
C ILE A 162 -0.73 -6.73 -21.80
N ARG A 163 0.40 -7.41 -21.59
CA ARG A 163 1.73 -6.81 -21.63
C ARG A 163 2.67 -7.64 -22.47
N LEU A 164 3.39 -6.98 -23.36
CA LEU A 164 4.47 -7.57 -24.16
C LEU A 164 5.73 -6.75 -23.89
N TYR A 165 6.76 -7.42 -23.35
CA TYR A 165 8.04 -6.79 -23.01
C TYR A 165 9.19 -7.55 -23.64
N TYR A 166 10.09 -6.80 -24.25
CA TYR A 166 11.37 -7.24 -24.74
C TYR A 166 12.48 -6.73 -23.82
N THR A 167 13.50 -7.57 -23.62
CA THR A 167 14.77 -7.19 -22.97
C THR A 167 15.93 -7.86 -23.70
N GLY A 168 16.92 -7.07 -24.11
CA GLY A 168 18.11 -7.57 -24.80
C GLY A 168 19.39 -6.88 -24.33
N MET A 169 20.45 -7.67 -24.15
CA MET A 169 21.77 -7.17 -23.79
C MET A 169 22.67 -7.08 -25.03
N PHE A 170 23.23 -5.90 -25.27
CA PHE A 170 24.08 -5.57 -26.42
C PHE A 170 25.36 -4.88 -25.92
N GLY A 171 26.38 -5.66 -25.67
CA GLY A 171 27.62 -5.16 -25.07
C GLY A 171 27.38 -4.52 -23.69
N LYS A 172 27.54 -3.21 -23.61
CA LYS A 172 27.32 -2.43 -22.36
C LYS A 172 25.91 -1.89 -22.19
N HIS A 173 24.99 -2.20 -23.10
CA HIS A 173 23.61 -1.73 -23.12
C HIS A 173 22.64 -2.85 -22.81
N THR A 174 21.70 -2.61 -21.91
CA THR A 174 20.52 -3.46 -21.73
C THR A 174 19.29 -2.69 -22.17
N LEU A 175 18.82 -2.97 -23.38
CA LEU A 175 17.63 -2.36 -23.94
C LEU A 175 16.40 -3.10 -23.46
N SER A 176 15.43 -2.35 -22.93
CA SER A 176 14.13 -2.88 -22.53
C SER A 176 13.03 -2.02 -23.14
N GLY A 177 12.00 -2.67 -23.69
CA GLY A 177 10.87 -1.95 -24.26
C GLY A 177 9.62 -2.82 -24.26
N GLY A 178 8.46 -2.18 -24.30
CA GLY A 178 7.22 -2.93 -24.29
C GLY A 178 5.98 -2.10 -24.47
N VAL A 179 4.86 -2.81 -24.56
CA VAL A 179 3.53 -2.24 -24.69
C VAL A 179 2.60 -2.84 -23.65
N ASP A 180 1.75 -1.99 -23.05
CA ASP A 180 0.66 -2.36 -22.16
C ASP A 180 -0.67 -1.97 -22.79
N LEU A 181 -1.62 -2.90 -22.79
CA LEU A 181 -3.01 -2.67 -23.17
C LEU A 181 -3.88 -2.96 -21.94
N LEU A 182 -4.49 -1.95 -21.38
CA LEU A 182 -5.39 -2.07 -20.25
C LEU A 182 -6.81 -1.72 -20.68
N ARG A 183 -7.75 -2.58 -20.35
CA ARG A 183 -9.19 -2.28 -20.36
C ARG A 183 -9.75 -2.37 -18.97
N GLU A 184 -10.37 -1.30 -18.52
CA GLU A 184 -11.14 -1.21 -17.27
C GLU A 184 -12.62 -1.12 -17.61
N ASP A 185 -13.42 -2.02 -17.03
CA ASP A 185 -14.89 -2.00 -17.08
C ASP A 185 -15.41 -1.86 -15.65
N MET A 186 -16.15 -0.80 -15.34
CA MET A 186 -16.70 -0.55 -14.01
C MET A 186 -18.21 -0.48 -14.06
N LYS A 187 -18.85 -1.27 -13.20
CA LYS A 187 -20.27 -1.19 -12.92
C LYS A 187 -20.44 -0.81 -11.45
N HIS A 188 -21.12 0.28 -11.20
CA HIS A 188 -21.28 0.81 -9.86
C HIS A 188 -22.74 1.11 -9.59
N HIS A 189 -23.26 0.70 -8.44
CA HIS A 189 -24.61 1.04 -7.98
C HIS A 189 -24.82 2.57 -7.89
N PHE A 190 -23.75 3.31 -7.63
CA PHE A 190 -23.74 4.75 -7.50
C PHE A 190 -23.57 5.50 -8.83
N MET A 191 -23.71 4.82 -9.95
CA MET A 191 -23.78 5.47 -11.24
C MET A 191 -25.23 5.71 -11.60
N LYS A 192 -25.53 6.89 -12.12
CA LYS A 192 -26.82 7.18 -12.74
C LYS A 192 -27.10 6.08 -13.76
N ASP A 193 -28.26 5.47 -13.66
CA ASP A 193 -28.78 4.45 -14.59
C ASP A 193 -28.08 3.06 -14.55
N THR A 194 -27.36 2.71 -13.49
CA THR A 194 -26.67 1.39 -13.38
C THR A 194 -25.79 1.02 -14.59
N ALA A 195 -25.37 2.01 -15.36
CA ALA A 195 -24.60 1.81 -16.58
C ALA A 195 -23.20 1.23 -16.29
N THR A 196 -22.71 0.43 -17.22
CA THR A 196 -21.31 0.03 -17.23
C THR A 196 -20.51 1.08 -18.00
N VAL A 197 -19.49 1.64 -17.36
CA VAL A 197 -18.52 2.54 -18.02
C VAL A 197 -17.22 1.80 -18.23
N HIS A 198 -16.50 2.16 -19.30
CA HIS A 198 -15.23 1.52 -19.61
C HIS A 198 -14.18 2.55 -20.05
N MET A 199 -12.92 2.17 -19.89
CA MET A 199 -11.78 2.93 -20.38
C MET A 199 -10.71 1.97 -20.91
N ASN A 200 -10.21 2.28 -22.10
CA ASN A 200 -9.02 1.63 -22.64
C ASN A 200 -7.82 2.55 -22.44
N GLN A 201 -6.70 1.95 -22.01
CA GLN A 201 -5.42 2.64 -21.89
C GLN A 201 -4.35 1.88 -22.67
N TYR A 202 -3.53 2.62 -23.37
CA TYR A 202 -2.44 2.13 -24.21
C TYR A 202 -1.17 2.80 -23.71
N SER A 203 -0.16 2.00 -23.46
CA SER A 203 1.12 2.51 -23.02
C SER A 203 2.25 1.82 -23.78
N PHE A 204 3.30 2.55 -24.05
CA PHE A 204 4.56 1.99 -24.55
C PHE A 204 5.72 2.57 -23.76
N CYS A 205 6.78 1.79 -23.63
CA CYS A 205 7.99 2.25 -22.97
C CYS A 205 9.24 1.75 -23.71
N LEU A 206 10.29 2.56 -23.59
CA LEU A 206 11.63 2.21 -24.03
C LEU A 206 12.63 2.70 -22.99
N GLN A 207 13.59 1.86 -22.64
CA GLN A 207 14.63 2.16 -21.68
C GLN A 207 15.96 1.54 -22.12
N ASP A 208 17.03 2.28 -21.98
CA ASP A 208 18.40 1.78 -22.05
C ASP A 208 19.05 1.87 -20.66
N ASP A 209 19.63 0.77 -20.22
CA ASP A 209 20.50 0.65 -19.08
C ASP A 209 21.92 0.49 -19.59
N TRP A 210 22.69 1.57 -19.55
CA TRP A 210 24.02 1.69 -20.12
C TRP A 210 25.09 1.62 -19.05
N GLN A 211 25.87 0.54 -19.04
CA GLN A 211 27.08 0.38 -18.23
C GLN A 211 28.21 1.23 -18.84
N LEU A 212 28.20 2.54 -18.57
CA LEU A 212 29.11 3.51 -19.18
C LEU A 212 30.58 3.16 -18.87
N THR A 213 30.86 2.88 -17.58
CA THR A 213 32.15 2.36 -17.10
C THR A 213 31.90 1.28 -16.01
N ASP A 214 32.94 0.59 -15.56
CA ASP A 214 32.81 -0.38 -14.45
C ASP A 214 32.29 0.23 -13.16
N LYS A 215 32.39 1.54 -13.01
CA LYS A 215 31.95 2.30 -11.83
C LYS A 215 30.69 3.12 -12.06
N MET A 216 30.25 3.29 -13.30
CA MET A 216 29.15 4.19 -13.65
C MET A 216 28.14 3.54 -14.57
N ASN A 217 26.90 3.61 -14.15
CA ASN A 217 25.74 3.13 -14.91
C ASN A 217 24.75 4.29 -15.09
N VAL A 218 24.18 4.40 -16.30
CA VAL A 218 23.20 5.43 -16.66
C VAL A 218 21.96 4.75 -17.23
N VAL A 219 20.81 5.08 -16.69
CA VAL A 219 19.51 4.59 -17.21
C VAL A 219 18.76 5.76 -17.80
N VAL A 220 18.36 5.64 -19.05
CA VAL A 220 17.50 6.60 -19.74
C VAL A 220 16.26 5.86 -20.23
N GLY A 221 15.10 6.44 -20.02
CA GLY A 221 13.85 5.83 -20.45
C GLY A 221 12.78 6.87 -20.76
N VAL A 222 11.83 6.45 -21.58
CA VAL A 222 10.62 7.20 -21.89
C VAL A 222 9.42 6.27 -21.89
N ARG A 223 8.30 6.75 -21.37
CA ARG A 223 7.02 6.07 -21.45
C ARG A 223 6.00 7.01 -22.09
N GLY A 224 5.18 6.48 -22.99
CA GLY A 224 4.03 7.17 -23.54
C GLY A 224 2.74 6.50 -23.07
N ASP A 225 1.81 7.27 -22.57
CA ASP A 225 0.52 6.81 -22.07
C ASP A 225 -0.62 7.55 -22.76
N LYS A 226 -1.64 6.79 -23.19
CA LYS A 226 -2.89 7.31 -23.76
C LYS A 226 -4.06 6.52 -23.15
N GLY A 227 -5.06 7.20 -22.62
CA GLY A 227 -6.25 6.54 -22.09
C GLY A 227 -7.52 7.39 -22.24
N GLY A 228 -8.63 6.72 -22.53
CA GLY A 228 -9.91 7.39 -22.74
C GLY A 228 -9.83 8.49 -23.80
N SER A 229 -10.33 9.68 -23.46
CA SER A 229 -10.30 10.88 -24.31
C SER A 229 -9.01 11.70 -24.21
N TYR A 230 -8.11 11.34 -23.30
CA TYR A 230 -6.87 12.09 -23.04
C TYR A 230 -5.86 11.89 -24.18
N ARG A 231 -5.07 12.93 -24.45
CA ARG A 231 -4.01 12.87 -25.44
C ARG A 231 -2.85 12.01 -24.98
N LEU A 232 -2.06 11.53 -25.93
CA LEU A 232 -0.79 10.86 -25.65
C LEU A 232 0.13 11.79 -24.85
N HIS A 233 0.65 11.29 -23.72
CA HIS A 233 1.57 12.01 -22.84
C HIS A 233 2.86 11.21 -22.65
N PHE A 234 3.99 11.90 -22.68
CA PHE A 234 5.31 11.30 -22.51
C PHE A 234 5.90 11.63 -21.14
N THR A 235 6.44 10.63 -20.48
CA THR A 235 7.12 10.74 -19.19
C THR A 235 8.56 10.25 -19.31
N PRO A 236 9.56 11.14 -19.36
CA PRO A 236 10.97 10.78 -19.38
C PRO A 236 11.46 10.39 -17.98
N LYS A 237 12.52 9.57 -17.97
CA LYS A 237 13.27 9.16 -16.78
C LYS A 237 14.75 9.13 -17.11
N VAL A 238 15.57 9.66 -16.18
CA VAL A 238 17.03 9.54 -16.21
C VAL A 238 17.51 9.22 -14.81
N SER A 239 18.40 8.25 -14.68
CA SER A 239 19.08 7.98 -13.42
C SER A 239 20.54 7.61 -13.65
N VAL A 240 21.37 7.98 -12.70
CA VAL A 240 22.81 7.71 -12.70
C VAL A 240 23.17 7.01 -11.41
N LEU A 241 23.97 5.97 -11.52
CA LEU A 241 24.61 5.28 -10.43
C LEU A 241 26.12 5.39 -10.61
N TYR A 242 26.83 5.80 -9.53
CA TYR A 242 28.28 5.92 -9.52
C TYR A 242 28.87 5.24 -8.28
N ARG A 243 29.84 4.37 -8.49
CA ARG A 243 30.59 3.66 -7.44
C ARG A 243 32.04 4.13 -7.41
N PRO A 244 32.35 5.26 -6.74
CA PRO A 244 33.72 5.75 -6.62
C PRO A 244 34.62 4.73 -5.93
N LEU A 245 34.08 4.07 -4.89
CA LEU A 245 34.73 3.05 -4.09
C LEU A 245 33.83 1.80 -4.01
N LYS A 246 34.42 0.64 -3.71
CA LYS A 246 33.64 -0.61 -3.52
C LYS A 246 32.62 -0.51 -2.38
N THR A 247 32.85 0.39 -1.44
CA THR A 247 32.01 0.59 -0.25
C THR A 247 31.02 1.74 -0.40
N ILE A 248 31.11 2.56 -1.44
CA ILE A 248 30.24 3.73 -1.63
C ILE A 248 29.52 3.65 -2.96
N THR A 249 28.19 3.77 -2.91
CA THR A 249 27.33 3.89 -4.09
C THR A 249 26.56 5.20 -4.01
N LEU A 250 26.68 6.02 -5.04
CA LEU A 250 25.93 7.28 -5.22
C LEU A 250 24.88 7.05 -6.28
N ARG A 251 23.68 7.57 -6.08
CA ARG A 251 22.61 7.56 -7.09
C ARG A 251 21.97 8.93 -7.17
N ALA A 252 21.62 9.33 -8.38
CA ALA A 252 20.80 10.50 -8.65
C ALA A 252 19.77 10.16 -9.73
N GLY A 253 18.59 10.76 -9.66
CA GLY A 253 17.53 10.47 -10.62
C GLY A 253 16.56 11.63 -10.79
N TYR A 254 16.06 11.72 -12.02
CA TYR A 254 14.93 12.56 -12.42
C TYR A 254 13.90 11.69 -13.11
N SER A 255 12.64 11.86 -12.77
CA SER A 255 11.55 11.16 -13.44
C SER A 255 10.29 12.03 -13.48
N GLN A 256 9.49 11.83 -14.52
CA GLN A 256 8.14 12.35 -14.59
C GLN A 256 7.14 11.22 -14.38
N GLY A 257 5.99 11.55 -13.81
CA GLY A 257 4.84 10.67 -13.62
C GLY A 257 3.59 11.27 -14.24
N TYR A 258 2.68 10.42 -14.66
CA TYR A 258 1.42 10.81 -15.27
C TYR A 258 0.32 9.86 -14.81
N ARG A 259 -0.84 10.39 -14.39
CA ARG A 259 -1.99 9.59 -13.97
C ARG A 259 -3.28 10.12 -14.60
N ILE A 260 -3.91 9.27 -15.38
CA ILE A 260 -5.24 9.53 -15.94
C ILE A 260 -6.27 9.39 -14.82
N PRO A 261 -7.30 10.26 -14.73
CA PRO A 261 -8.42 10.08 -13.82
C PRO A 261 -9.07 8.72 -14.00
N ASN A 262 -9.36 8.02 -12.92
CA ASN A 262 -10.02 6.71 -12.99
C ASN A 262 -11.52 6.85 -13.25
N LEU A 263 -12.18 5.74 -13.62
CA LEU A 263 -13.61 5.74 -13.95
C LEU A 263 -14.48 6.24 -12.80
N LYS A 264 -14.10 5.98 -11.55
CA LYS A 264 -14.82 6.46 -10.38
C LYS A 264 -14.74 7.98 -10.25
N GLU A 265 -13.56 8.57 -10.45
CA GLU A 265 -13.38 10.02 -10.41
C GLU A 265 -14.14 10.75 -11.53
N LEU A 266 -14.31 10.06 -12.67
CA LEU A 266 -15.01 10.64 -13.84
C LEU A 266 -16.53 10.50 -13.77
N TYR A 267 -17.06 9.38 -13.25
CA TYR A 267 -18.47 9.01 -13.47
C TYR A 267 -19.26 8.73 -12.18
N GLN A 268 -18.68 8.83 -11.01
CA GLN A 268 -19.36 8.49 -9.77
C GLN A 268 -20.53 9.45 -9.48
N GLU A 269 -21.67 8.90 -9.04
CA GLU A 269 -22.74 9.59 -8.32
C GLU A 269 -23.05 8.79 -7.05
N PHE A 270 -22.49 9.19 -5.92
CA PHE A 270 -22.49 8.40 -4.69
C PHE A 270 -23.19 9.12 -3.54
N ASN A 271 -24.22 8.49 -2.97
CA ASN A 271 -24.82 8.94 -1.72
C ASN A 271 -24.02 8.41 -0.52
N MET A 272 -23.39 9.32 0.23
CA MET A 272 -22.57 8.97 1.39
C MET A 272 -23.44 8.56 2.59
N GLY A 273 -23.88 7.31 2.59
CA GLY A 273 -24.44 6.66 3.80
C GLY A 273 -25.79 7.17 4.29
N GLY A 274 -26.67 7.61 3.39
CA GLY A 274 -28.03 8.00 3.76
C GLY A 274 -28.15 9.37 4.41
N MET A 275 -27.05 10.11 4.53
CA MET A 275 -27.05 11.49 5.06
C MET A 275 -27.46 12.55 4.03
N GLY A 276 -27.92 12.16 2.85
CA GLY A 276 -28.26 13.08 1.76
C GLY A 276 -27.07 13.80 1.13
N ILE A 277 -25.84 13.39 1.46
CA ILE A 277 -24.61 13.95 0.91
C ILE A 277 -24.23 13.17 -0.35
N MET A 278 -24.19 13.87 -1.48
CA MET A 278 -23.79 13.28 -2.77
C MET A 278 -22.35 13.61 -3.10
N MET A 279 -21.62 12.62 -3.64
CA MET A 279 -20.30 12.80 -4.23
C MET A 279 -20.40 12.55 -5.74
N TYR A 280 -20.03 13.57 -6.51
CA TYR A 280 -20.11 13.53 -7.96
C TYR A 280 -18.74 13.36 -8.61
N GLY A 281 -18.66 12.51 -9.63
CA GLY A 281 -17.57 12.46 -10.58
C GLY A 281 -17.50 13.74 -11.43
N ASN A 282 -16.40 13.87 -12.16
CA ASN A 282 -16.18 15.00 -13.04
C ASN A 282 -15.47 14.59 -14.32
N LYS A 283 -16.17 14.66 -15.45
CA LYS A 283 -15.63 14.32 -16.77
C LYS A 283 -14.60 15.32 -17.30
N ASP A 284 -14.54 16.53 -16.71
CA ASP A 284 -13.64 17.60 -17.11
C ASP A 284 -12.29 17.54 -16.38
N LEU A 285 -12.04 16.49 -15.55
CA LEU A 285 -10.78 16.33 -14.86
C LEU A 285 -9.62 16.23 -15.83
N LYS A 286 -8.55 16.94 -15.51
CA LYS A 286 -7.25 16.81 -16.18
C LYS A 286 -6.43 15.73 -15.51
N PRO A 287 -5.55 15.04 -16.25
CA PRO A 287 -4.60 14.13 -15.66
C PRO A 287 -3.66 14.80 -14.64
N GLU A 288 -3.26 14.04 -13.65
CA GLU A 288 -2.21 14.46 -12.72
C GLU A 288 -0.83 14.27 -13.34
N GLU A 289 0.03 15.26 -13.16
CA GLU A 289 1.43 15.22 -13.60
C GLU A 289 2.34 15.35 -12.38
N GLY A 290 3.35 14.49 -12.31
CA GLY A 290 4.34 14.48 -11.25
C GLY A 290 5.76 14.68 -11.79
N THR A 291 6.59 15.34 -11.01
CA THR A 291 8.04 15.41 -11.25
C THR A 291 8.75 15.03 -9.97
N GLN A 292 9.73 14.16 -10.07
CA GLN A 292 10.58 13.73 -8.96
C GLN A 292 12.05 13.96 -9.28
N ILE A 293 12.77 14.53 -8.32
CA ILE A 293 14.23 14.55 -8.27
C ILE A 293 14.65 13.81 -7.01
N SER A 294 15.62 12.93 -7.12
CA SER A 294 16.12 12.16 -5.98
C SER A 294 17.63 11.98 -6.02
N ALA A 295 18.24 11.85 -4.84
CA ALA A 295 19.63 11.51 -4.68
C ALA A 295 19.80 10.56 -3.49
N SER A 296 20.78 9.66 -3.55
CA SER A 296 21.11 8.78 -2.42
C SER A 296 22.59 8.46 -2.35
N VAL A 297 23.05 8.22 -1.13
CA VAL A 297 24.39 7.72 -0.80
C VAL A 297 24.20 6.44 -0.01
N GLU A 298 24.88 5.38 -0.40
CA GLU A 298 24.90 4.09 0.29
C GLU A 298 26.34 3.72 0.64
N TYR A 299 26.54 3.29 1.88
CA TYR A 299 27.82 2.83 2.40
C TYR A 299 27.70 1.42 2.90
N ASP A 300 28.50 0.51 2.32
CA ASP A 300 28.58 -0.91 2.68
C ASP A 300 29.97 -1.26 3.17
N TYR A 301 30.09 -1.67 4.44
CA TYR A 301 31.36 -2.11 4.99
C TYR A 301 31.19 -3.06 6.18
N LYS A 302 31.84 -4.23 6.13
CA LYS A 302 31.95 -5.23 7.23
C LYS A 302 30.64 -5.48 7.98
N GLY A 303 29.55 -5.72 7.23
CA GLY A 303 28.23 -6.02 7.80
C GLY A 303 27.38 -4.82 8.17
N LEU A 304 27.91 -3.59 8.02
CA LEU A 304 27.17 -2.33 8.09
C LEU A 304 26.75 -1.92 6.69
N ASN A 305 25.44 -1.72 6.50
CA ASN A 305 24.87 -1.02 5.34
C ASN A 305 24.15 0.24 5.85
N LEU A 306 24.55 1.40 5.38
CA LEU A 306 23.96 2.69 5.69
C LEU A 306 23.53 3.34 4.38
N SER A 307 22.28 3.79 4.29
CA SER A 307 21.77 4.53 3.14
C SER A 307 21.10 5.81 3.61
N VAL A 308 21.42 6.91 2.92
CA VAL A 308 20.74 8.20 3.06
C VAL A 308 20.19 8.57 1.70
N SER A 309 18.88 8.80 1.62
CA SER A 309 18.22 9.25 0.41
C SER A 309 17.42 10.52 0.65
N THR A 310 17.33 11.36 -0.38
CA THR A 310 16.48 12.56 -0.39
C THR A 310 15.71 12.62 -1.69
N TYR A 311 14.52 13.20 -1.63
CA TYR A 311 13.68 13.41 -2.80
C TYR A 311 12.90 14.72 -2.69
N HIS A 312 12.59 15.26 -3.87
CA HIS A 312 11.65 16.37 -4.03
C HIS A 312 10.65 16.01 -5.10
N ASN A 313 9.37 15.98 -4.74
CA ASN A 313 8.24 15.72 -5.63
C ASN A 313 7.42 17.00 -5.82
N ARG A 314 6.98 17.23 -7.05
CA ARG A 314 6.01 18.26 -7.38
C ARG A 314 4.89 17.65 -8.21
N TYR A 315 3.66 17.83 -7.76
CA TYR A 315 2.45 17.35 -8.44
C TYR A 315 1.63 18.55 -8.92
N LYS A 316 1.20 18.48 -10.18
CA LYS A 316 0.24 19.42 -10.79
C LYS A 316 -1.09 18.72 -11.01
N ASN A 317 -2.17 19.49 -10.98
CA ASN A 317 -3.52 19.01 -11.23
C ASN A 317 -3.95 17.87 -10.32
N LYS A 318 -3.44 17.79 -9.07
CA LYS A 318 -3.81 16.73 -8.15
C LYS A 318 -5.33 16.67 -7.99
N ILE A 319 -5.90 15.47 -8.17
CA ILE A 319 -7.34 15.25 -8.05
C ILE A 319 -7.71 15.16 -6.57
N SER A 320 -8.69 15.98 -6.19
CA SER A 320 -9.26 16.05 -4.85
C SER A 320 -10.77 16.27 -4.98
N TYR A 321 -11.44 16.62 -3.90
CA TYR A 321 -12.85 16.94 -3.94
C TYR A 321 -13.11 18.28 -3.23
N GLU A 322 -14.14 18.99 -3.70
CA GLU A 322 -14.62 20.25 -3.12
C GLU A 322 -16.12 20.20 -2.93
N TYR A 323 -16.64 21.01 -1.99
CA TYR A 323 -18.07 21.21 -1.81
C TYR A 323 -18.63 22.01 -2.98
N ILE A 324 -19.72 21.54 -3.60
CA ILE A 324 -20.35 22.18 -4.77
C ILE A 324 -20.96 23.54 -4.40
N SER A 325 -21.57 23.62 -3.21
CA SER A 325 -22.22 24.83 -2.70
C SER A 325 -21.88 25.00 -1.23
N PRO A 326 -20.69 25.55 -0.91
CA PRO A 326 -20.28 25.76 0.48
C PRO A 326 -21.34 26.54 1.27
N GLY A 327 -21.71 26.03 2.46
CA GLY A 327 -22.71 26.63 3.33
C GLY A 327 -24.18 26.37 2.95
N LYS A 328 -24.46 25.80 1.76
CA LYS A 328 -25.82 25.45 1.32
C LYS A 328 -26.06 23.95 1.17
N SER A 329 -25.01 23.20 0.82
CA SER A 329 -25.07 21.76 0.58
C SER A 329 -23.74 21.10 0.95
N TRP A 330 -23.80 19.90 1.50
CA TRP A 330 -22.63 19.05 1.77
C TRP A 330 -22.21 18.21 0.56
N ASN A 331 -22.86 18.41 -0.59
CA ASN A 331 -22.51 17.69 -1.82
C ASN A 331 -21.10 18.06 -2.29
N MET A 332 -20.36 17.07 -2.75
CA MET A 332 -18.97 17.19 -3.18
C MET A 332 -18.81 16.79 -4.64
N LYS A 333 -17.80 17.34 -5.29
CA LYS A 333 -17.41 16.99 -6.66
C LYS A 333 -15.90 16.83 -6.74
N TYR A 334 -15.45 15.89 -7.58
CA TYR A 334 -14.03 15.78 -7.90
C TYR A 334 -13.54 16.96 -8.74
N VAL A 335 -12.39 17.48 -8.38
CA VAL A 335 -11.76 18.64 -9.05
C VAL A 335 -10.23 18.46 -9.09
N ASN A 336 -9.57 19.16 -10.01
CA ASN A 336 -8.12 19.32 -9.96
C ASN A 336 -7.78 20.50 -9.04
N ALA A 337 -7.60 20.20 -7.77
CA ALA A 337 -7.59 21.24 -6.74
C ALA A 337 -6.22 21.86 -6.48
N LEU A 338 -5.09 21.13 -6.59
CA LEU A 338 -3.86 21.54 -5.94
C LEU A 338 -2.59 21.22 -6.72
N ASN A 339 -1.59 22.09 -6.51
CA ASN A 339 -0.17 21.81 -6.75
C ASN A 339 0.46 21.42 -5.41
N VAL A 340 0.79 20.16 -5.24
CA VAL A 340 1.39 19.63 -4.01
C VAL A 340 2.88 19.49 -4.18
N LYS A 341 3.64 19.84 -3.15
CA LYS A 341 5.08 19.62 -3.08
C LYS A 341 5.39 18.77 -1.87
N THR A 342 6.21 17.76 -2.06
CA THR A 342 6.67 16.88 -0.98
C THR A 342 8.18 16.75 -1.05
N THR A 343 8.87 17.03 0.06
CA THR A 343 10.32 16.84 0.19
C THR A 343 10.58 15.88 1.34
N GLY A 344 11.47 14.93 1.15
CA GLY A 344 11.79 13.96 2.19
C GLY A 344 13.25 13.60 2.26
N VAL A 345 13.64 13.15 3.45
CA VAL A 345 14.93 12.54 3.74
C VAL A 345 14.67 11.22 4.44
N GLU A 346 15.30 10.17 3.94
CA GLU A 346 15.21 8.82 4.52
C GLU A 346 16.61 8.32 4.85
N VAL A 347 16.77 7.79 6.05
CA VAL A 347 17.99 7.15 6.52
C VAL A 347 17.66 5.72 6.88
N THR A 348 18.40 4.77 6.34
CA THR A 348 18.33 3.36 6.74
C THR A 348 19.70 2.85 7.17
N ALA A 349 19.73 2.08 8.24
CA ALA A 349 20.96 1.46 8.74
C ALA A 349 20.67 0.00 9.07
N ASN A 350 21.50 -0.91 8.55
CA ASN A 350 21.46 -2.32 8.85
C ASN A 350 22.84 -2.74 9.34
N TYR A 351 22.89 -3.44 10.45
CA TYR A 351 24.16 -3.94 10.99
C TYR A 351 24.02 -5.39 11.43
N LYS A 352 24.85 -6.24 10.86
CA LYS A 352 24.91 -7.67 11.18
C LYS A 352 26.18 -7.97 11.96
N LEU A 353 26.01 -8.40 13.20
CA LEU A 353 27.10 -8.83 14.09
C LEU A 353 27.40 -10.32 13.92
N PRO A 354 28.67 -10.72 14.10
CA PRO A 354 29.09 -12.12 13.89
C PRO A 354 28.38 -13.15 14.77
N PHE A 355 27.97 -12.77 16.00
CA PHE A 355 27.33 -13.66 16.97
C PHE A 355 25.81 -13.83 16.78
N GLY A 356 25.24 -13.42 15.63
CA GLY A 356 23.84 -13.65 15.28
C GLY A 356 22.88 -12.51 15.59
N LEU A 357 23.35 -11.37 16.11
CA LEU A 357 22.55 -10.16 16.33
C LEU A 357 22.52 -9.29 15.09
N ARG A 358 21.32 -8.83 14.72
CA ARG A 358 21.09 -7.90 13.62
C ARG A 358 20.29 -6.70 14.11
N PHE A 359 20.75 -5.53 13.73
CA PHE A 359 20.01 -4.27 13.89
C PHE A 359 19.57 -3.78 12.54
N SER A 360 18.31 -3.32 12.44
CA SER A 360 17.79 -2.62 11.27
C SER A 360 17.06 -1.38 11.78
N GLY A 361 17.49 -0.21 11.33
CA GLY A 361 16.90 1.06 11.70
C GLY A 361 16.48 1.85 10.46
N GLY A 362 15.43 2.61 10.58
CA GLY A 362 14.99 3.56 9.56
C GLY A 362 14.44 4.82 10.22
N TYR A 363 14.79 5.95 9.64
CA TYR A 363 14.23 7.26 9.98
C TYR A 363 13.77 7.95 8.70
N SER A 364 12.59 8.55 8.73
CA SER A 364 12.06 9.33 7.62
C SER A 364 11.59 10.70 8.11
N TYR A 365 12.00 11.72 7.40
CA TYR A 365 11.45 13.06 7.49
C TYR A 365 10.72 13.36 6.18
N VAL A 366 9.47 13.80 6.27
CA VAL A 366 8.64 14.19 5.12
C VAL A 366 8.05 15.56 5.39
N TYR A 367 8.37 16.50 4.54
CA TYR A 367 7.70 17.78 4.48
C TYR A 367 6.70 17.76 3.33
N ASP A 368 5.43 17.61 3.69
CA ASP A 368 4.30 17.62 2.75
C ASP A 368 3.58 18.95 2.90
N TYR A 369 3.56 19.71 1.81
CA TYR A 369 3.04 21.07 1.80
C TYR A 369 1.75 21.13 0.99
N ASP A 370 0.66 21.24 1.72
CA ASP A 370 -0.70 21.44 1.22
C ASP A 370 -1.26 22.66 1.95
N GLU A 371 -0.94 23.84 1.43
CA GLU A 371 -1.27 25.12 2.10
C GLU A 371 -2.57 25.72 1.60
N ARG A 372 -3.36 26.19 2.56
CA ARG A 372 -4.49 27.07 2.34
C ARG A 372 -4.44 28.23 3.35
N ASP A 373 -4.43 29.46 2.87
CA ASP A 373 -4.46 30.69 3.67
C ASP A 373 -3.38 30.72 4.78
N GLY A 374 -2.18 30.21 4.50
CA GLY A 374 -1.07 30.13 5.45
C GLY A 374 -1.07 28.92 6.40
N TYR A 375 -2.11 28.07 6.32
CA TYR A 375 -2.19 26.86 7.14
C TYR A 375 -1.84 25.61 6.34
N ASN A 376 -0.96 24.77 6.89
CA ASN A 376 -0.66 23.47 6.29
C ASN A 376 -1.78 22.47 6.60
N MET A 377 -2.50 22.04 5.57
CA MET A 377 -3.63 21.11 5.62
C MET A 377 -3.19 19.64 5.55
N SER A 378 -1.88 19.36 5.42
CA SER A 378 -1.35 18.01 5.29
C SER A 378 -1.72 17.11 6.47
N TRP A 379 -1.92 15.83 6.17
CA TRP A 379 -2.20 14.76 7.13
C TRP A 379 -0.96 13.90 7.42
N VAL A 380 0.17 14.26 6.83
CA VAL A 380 1.41 13.49 6.93
C VAL A 380 2.16 13.89 8.19
N ARG A 381 2.44 12.91 9.07
CA ARG A 381 3.31 13.12 10.22
C ARG A 381 4.75 13.35 9.73
N PRO A 382 5.40 14.47 10.10
CA PRO A 382 6.67 14.85 9.49
C PRO A 382 7.82 13.89 9.81
N HIS A 383 7.81 13.25 10.98
CA HIS A 383 8.90 12.35 11.38
C HIS A 383 8.38 10.96 11.71
N SER A 384 9.09 9.95 11.27
CA SER A 384 8.88 8.56 11.68
C SER A 384 10.21 7.83 11.86
N ALA A 385 10.26 6.89 12.79
CA ALA A 385 11.42 6.04 13.00
C ALA A 385 10.98 4.59 13.27
N ARG A 386 11.81 3.64 12.84
CA ARG A 386 11.66 2.22 13.11
C ARG A 386 13.00 1.65 13.56
N LEU A 387 12.94 0.75 14.52
CA LEU A 387 14.10 -0.02 14.96
C LEU A 387 13.67 -1.48 15.11
N SER A 388 14.45 -2.39 14.54
CA SER A 388 14.31 -3.83 14.70
C SER A 388 15.63 -4.41 15.17
N SER A 389 15.61 -5.19 16.23
CA SER A 389 16.74 -5.93 16.77
C SER A 389 16.38 -7.41 16.79
N VAL A 390 17.12 -8.23 16.04
CA VAL A 390 16.87 -9.67 15.94
C VAL A 390 18.11 -10.43 16.34
N TYR A 391 18.00 -11.20 17.41
CA TYR A 391 19.02 -12.17 17.80
C TYR A 391 18.57 -13.56 17.37
N LYS A 392 19.41 -14.28 16.62
CA LYS A 392 19.16 -15.65 16.20
C LYS A 392 20.38 -16.50 16.54
N HIS A 393 20.15 -17.58 17.30
CA HIS A 393 21.20 -18.51 17.71
C HIS A 393 20.72 -19.96 17.62
N ARG A 394 21.63 -20.83 17.26
CA ARG A 394 21.36 -22.27 17.17
C ARG A 394 21.90 -22.98 18.41
N PHE A 395 20.99 -23.61 19.15
CA PHE A 395 21.32 -24.48 20.31
C PHE A 395 21.12 -25.95 19.93
N GLY A 396 22.18 -26.61 19.58
CA GLY A 396 22.12 -28.01 19.13
C GLY A 396 21.25 -28.19 17.89
N LYS A 397 20.07 -28.80 18.05
CA LYS A 397 19.12 -29.07 16.95
C LYS A 397 18.01 -28.02 16.84
N THR A 398 17.93 -27.06 17.76
CA THR A 398 16.92 -25.99 17.76
C THR A 398 17.54 -24.66 17.35
N THR A 399 16.74 -23.79 16.77
CA THR A 399 17.17 -22.43 16.50
C THR A 399 16.20 -21.46 17.17
N GLU A 400 16.74 -20.69 18.10
CA GLU A 400 15.99 -19.69 18.86
C GLU A 400 16.17 -18.30 18.23
N SER A 401 15.11 -17.56 18.15
CA SER A 401 15.17 -16.16 17.74
C SER A 401 14.31 -15.27 18.63
N VAL A 402 14.89 -14.12 18.97
CA VAL A 402 14.24 -13.05 19.70
C VAL A 402 14.27 -11.82 18.84
N ALA A 403 13.10 -11.24 18.55
CA ALA A 403 12.99 -10.00 17.78
C ALA A 403 12.26 -8.94 18.59
N PHE A 404 12.92 -7.81 18.81
CA PHE A 404 12.33 -6.61 19.37
C PHE A 404 12.16 -5.57 18.28
N ASN A 405 10.93 -5.03 18.12
CA ASN A 405 10.65 -4.01 17.14
C ASN A 405 10.02 -2.80 17.80
N THR A 406 10.42 -1.62 17.33
CA THR A 406 9.86 -0.34 17.75
C THR A 406 9.51 0.49 16.54
N SER A 407 8.36 1.13 16.58
CA SER A 407 7.96 2.16 15.62
C SER A 407 7.54 3.42 16.36
N TRP A 408 8.03 4.54 15.88
CA TRP A 408 7.71 5.86 16.42
C TRP A 408 7.26 6.79 15.29
N VAL A 409 6.26 7.63 15.58
CA VAL A 409 5.84 8.73 14.72
C VAL A 409 5.68 10.00 15.55
N SER A 410 6.02 11.15 14.99
CA SER A 410 5.95 12.44 15.65
C SER A 410 4.51 12.89 15.91
N SER A 411 4.33 13.92 16.71
CA SER A 411 3.09 14.70 16.74
C SER A 411 2.77 15.33 15.39
N ILE A 412 1.50 15.64 15.16
CA ILE A 412 1.05 16.43 14.02
C ILE A 412 0.00 17.43 14.48
N THR A 413 0.09 18.66 13.99
CA THR A 413 -0.97 19.66 14.08
C THR A 413 -1.69 19.70 12.74
N ARG A 414 -2.98 19.45 12.78
CA ARG A 414 -3.84 19.45 11.60
C ARG A 414 -4.78 20.65 11.62
N TYR A 415 -4.93 21.25 10.47
CA TYR A 415 -5.95 22.26 10.21
C TYR A 415 -7.03 21.68 9.30
N ALA A 416 -8.30 22.00 9.58
CA ALA A 416 -9.44 21.67 8.75
C ALA A 416 -10.25 22.95 8.51
N TYR A 417 -10.47 23.30 7.27
CA TYR A 417 -11.24 24.49 6.90
C TYR A 417 -12.73 24.18 6.83
N SER A 418 -13.55 25.01 7.47
CA SER A 418 -15.01 25.03 7.32
C SER A 418 -15.39 26.16 6.39
N SER A 419 -15.93 25.81 5.22
CA SER A 419 -16.36 26.80 4.23
C SER A 419 -17.67 27.51 4.61
N SER A 420 -18.51 26.88 5.47
CA SER A 420 -19.76 27.49 5.96
C SER A 420 -19.48 28.68 6.86
N ASP A 421 -18.54 28.55 7.78
CA ASP A 421 -18.26 29.51 8.83
C ASP A 421 -16.98 30.31 8.56
N LYS A 422 -16.26 29.95 7.48
CA LYS A 422 -14.94 30.50 7.13
C LYS A 422 -13.92 30.37 8.28
N THR A 423 -14.02 29.29 9.07
CA THR A 423 -13.17 29.01 10.21
C THR A 423 -12.15 27.93 9.94
N TYR A 424 -11.04 27.93 10.69
CA TYR A 424 -10.08 26.84 10.72
C TYR A 424 -10.17 26.09 12.04
N THR A 425 -10.34 24.78 11.97
CA THR A 425 -10.24 23.91 13.15
C THR A 425 -8.83 23.36 13.26
N LYS A 426 -8.12 23.72 14.31
CA LYS A 426 -6.79 23.21 14.63
C LYS A 426 -6.90 22.06 15.64
N THR A 427 -6.32 20.92 15.30
CA THR A 427 -6.30 19.73 16.16
C THR A 427 -4.87 19.20 16.26
N LYS A 428 -4.39 18.97 17.47
CA LYS A 428 -3.07 18.37 17.72
C LYS A 428 -3.22 16.89 18.06
N TYR A 429 -2.40 16.06 17.45
CA TYR A 429 -2.29 14.63 17.72
C TYR A 429 -0.92 14.33 18.30
N ASP A 430 -0.90 13.59 19.41
CA ASP A 430 0.32 13.25 20.13
C ASP A 430 1.22 12.30 19.34
N PRO A 431 2.53 12.26 19.64
CA PRO A 431 3.43 11.27 19.08
C PRO A 431 3.03 9.88 19.58
N ARG A 432 3.37 8.85 18.79
CA ARG A 432 3.05 7.46 19.12
C ARG A 432 4.28 6.59 19.03
N THR A 433 4.48 5.74 20.04
CA THR A 433 5.51 4.68 20.04
C THR A 433 4.84 3.35 20.29
N LEU A 434 5.09 2.38 19.38
CA LEU A 434 4.64 1.00 19.51
C LEU A 434 5.85 0.09 19.56
N CYS A 435 5.86 -0.83 20.52
CA CYS A 435 6.93 -1.81 20.69
C CYS A 435 6.34 -3.22 20.67
N SER A 436 7.01 -4.15 20.02
CA SER A 436 6.65 -5.57 20.01
C SER A 436 7.85 -6.46 20.31
N LEU A 437 7.59 -7.59 20.96
CA LEU A 437 8.55 -8.65 21.22
C LEU A 437 8.04 -9.93 20.57
N ASN A 438 8.89 -10.60 19.81
CA ASN A 438 8.58 -11.87 19.17
C ASN A 438 9.65 -12.90 19.55
N LEU A 439 9.21 -14.01 20.08
CA LEU A 439 10.02 -15.19 20.43
C LEU A 439 9.66 -16.30 19.45
N ARG A 440 10.64 -16.93 18.83
CA ARG A 440 10.41 -18.05 17.91
C ARG A 440 11.45 -19.15 18.13
N SER A 441 10.95 -20.35 18.29
CA SER A 441 11.73 -21.58 18.39
C SER A 441 11.50 -22.43 17.14
N GLU A 442 12.55 -22.70 16.39
CA GLU A 442 12.55 -23.63 15.25
C GLU A 442 13.08 -24.99 15.76
N LEU A 443 12.17 -25.95 15.90
CA LEU A 443 12.42 -27.28 16.42
C LEU A 443 12.83 -28.25 15.28
N PRO A 444 13.42 -29.39 15.60
CA PRO A 444 13.65 -30.48 14.62
C PRO A 444 12.36 -30.90 13.90
N ARG A 445 12.51 -31.47 12.72
CA ARG A 445 11.41 -31.98 11.90
C ARG A 445 10.44 -30.91 11.41
N GLY A 446 10.94 -29.70 11.13
CA GLY A 446 10.16 -28.65 10.48
C GLY A 446 9.06 -28.01 11.33
N ILE A 447 9.10 -28.16 12.66
CA ILE A 447 8.13 -27.52 13.57
C ILE A 447 8.71 -26.19 14.03
N ALA A 448 7.89 -25.13 14.06
CA ALA A 448 8.26 -23.90 14.70
C ALA A 448 7.11 -23.33 15.54
N ILE A 449 7.45 -22.83 16.73
CA ILE A 449 6.54 -22.22 17.69
C ILE A 449 6.94 -20.77 17.84
N GLY A 450 5.97 -19.86 17.82
CA GLY A 450 6.19 -18.43 18.02
C GLY A 450 5.24 -17.86 19.05
N LEU A 451 5.74 -16.91 19.84
CA LEU A 451 4.97 -16.12 20.79
C LEU A 451 5.29 -14.65 20.53
N MET A 452 4.29 -13.83 20.35
CA MET A 452 4.43 -12.39 20.13
C MET A 452 3.58 -11.60 21.13
N VAL A 453 4.18 -10.56 21.66
CA VAL A 453 3.48 -9.49 22.39
C VAL A 453 3.58 -8.24 21.54
N ASP A 454 2.47 -7.79 21.03
CA ASP A 454 2.38 -6.52 20.30
C ASP A 454 1.91 -5.41 21.23
N ASN A 455 2.38 -4.17 20.96
CA ASN A 455 2.11 -3.01 21.80
C ASN A 455 2.39 -3.28 23.30
N ILE A 456 3.63 -3.67 23.60
CA ILE A 456 4.08 -4.11 24.96
C ILE A 456 3.68 -3.10 26.05
N PHE A 457 3.78 -1.79 25.75
CA PHE A 457 3.48 -0.73 26.70
C PHE A 457 2.00 -0.37 26.77
N ASN A 458 1.14 -1.13 26.07
CA ASN A 458 -0.32 -0.94 26.07
C ASN A 458 -0.73 0.49 25.70
N TYR A 459 -0.03 1.08 24.72
CA TYR A 459 -0.38 2.40 24.20
C TYR A 459 -1.84 2.44 23.72
N ARG A 460 -2.55 3.50 24.03
CA ARG A 460 -3.90 3.80 23.56
C ARG A 460 -4.00 5.26 23.20
N ASP A 461 -4.68 5.55 22.11
CA ASP A 461 -4.95 6.93 21.72
C ASP A 461 -5.88 7.59 22.74
N LYS A 462 -5.48 8.74 23.27
CA LYS A 462 -6.30 9.52 24.21
C LYS A 462 -7.50 10.14 23.52
N ALA A 463 -7.33 10.52 22.27
CA ALA A 463 -8.37 11.08 21.41
C ALA A 463 -8.26 10.44 20.01
N VAL A 464 -9.35 9.89 19.50
CA VAL A 464 -9.36 9.15 18.25
C VAL A 464 -10.05 9.96 17.14
N ASP A 465 -9.40 10.03 16.00
CA ASP A 465 -9.99 10.53 14.77
C ASP A 465 -9.78 9.49 13.67
N SER A 466 -10.81 8.73 13.38
CA SER A 466 -10.76 7.66 12.37
C SER A 466 -10.40 8.15 10.97
N ALA A 467 -10.52 9.45 10.72
CA ALA A 467 -10.09 10.06 9.47
C ALA A 467 -8.57 10.25 9.40
N VAL A 468 -7.86 10.31 10.55
CA VAL A 468 -6.40 10.49 10.63
C VAL A 468 -5.67 9.18 10.84
N GLN A 469 -6.18 8.35 11.76
CA GLN A 469 -5.59 7.06 12.08
C GLN A 469 -6.62 6.13 12.71
N LEU A 470 -6.48 4.83 12.46
CA LEU A 470 -7.25 3.82 13.19
C LEU A 470 -6.75 3.79 14.65
N PRO A 471 -7.67 3.67 15.63
CA PRO A 471 -7.29 3.58 17.03
C PRO A 471 -6.48 2.32 17.33
N GLU A 472 -5.51 2.44 18.19
CA GLU A 472 -4.68 1.31 18.63
C GLU A 472 -5.44 0.39 19.59
N ASN A 473 -5.26 -0.90 19.38
CA ASN A 473 -5.97 -1.95 20.10
C ASN A 473 -5.49 -2.17 21.55
N GLY A 474 -4.43 -1.49 21.98
CA GLY A 474 -3.73 -1.85 23.20
C GLY A 474 -2.88 -3.12 23.01
N ARG A 475 -2.43 -3.72 24.11
CA ARG A 475 -1.56 -4.91 24.09
C ARG A 475 -2.29 -6.12 23.50
N THR A 476 -1.59 -6.85 22.61
CA THR A 476 -2.11 -8.06 21.96
C THR A 476 -1.09 -9.19 22.09
N PHE A 477 -1.57 -10.41 22.41
CA PHE A 477 -0.76 -11.61 22.47
C PHE A 477 -1.11 -12.51 21.30
N VAL A 478 -0.08 -13.06 20.63
CA VAL A 478 -0.25 -13.98 19.50
C VAL A 478 0.64 -15.20 19.71
N ALA A 479 0.04 -16.38 19.60
CA ALA A 479 0.76 -17.65 19.53
C ALA A 479 0.65 -18.23 18.13
N THR A 480 1.75 -18.77 17.60
CA THR A 480 1.81 -19.40 16.27
C THR A 480 2.46 -20.76 16.34
N VAL A 481 1.94 -21.69 15.56
CA VAL A 481 2.57 -22.97 15.30
C VAL A 481 2.67 -23.14 13.79
N SER A 482 3.86 -23.48 13.30
CA SER A 482 4.11 -23.78 11.88
C SER A 482 4.68 -25.17 11.75
N VAL A 483 4.22 -25.92 10.76
CA VAL A 483 4.73 -27.27 10.48
C VAL A 483 5.09 -27.35 9.00
N ASN A 484 6.33 -27.70 8.70
CA ASN A 484 6.75 -28.09 7.36
C ASN A 484 6.63 -29.60 7.23
N ILE A 485 5.62 -30.07 6.53
CA ILE A 485 5.32 -31.50 6.42
C ILE A 485 6.44 -32.25 5.67
N ALA A 486 7.05 -31.64 4.66
CA ALA A 486 8.15 -32.25 3.91
C ALA A 486 9.35 -32.53 4.81
N ASP A 487 9.76 -31.58 5.67
CA ASP A 487 10.82 -31.75 6.63
C ASP A 487 10.45 -32.75 7.76
N MET A 488 9.16 -32.80 8.10
CA MET A 488 8.67 -33.72 9.15
C MET A 488 8.77 -35.18 8.74
N PHE A 489 8.49 -35.48 7.47
CA PHE A 489 8.51 -36.84 6.94
C PHE A 489 9.78 -37.15 6.12
N LYS A 490 10.72 -36.21 6.00
CA LYS A 490 11.92 -36.33 5.16
C LYS A 490 11.59 -36.65 3.68
N LEU A 491 10.52 -36.05 3.17
CA LEU A 491 10.07 -36.16 1.79
C LEU A 491 10.90 -35.30 0.85
#